data_9ba8353b7e8f2872063390e5391a09d7
#
_entry.id   9ba8353b7e8f2872063390e5391a09d7
#
_cell.length_a   1.000
_cell.length_b   1.000
_cell.length_c   1.000
_cell.angle_alpha   90.00
_cell.angle_beta   90.00
_cell.angle_gamma   90.00
#
_symmetry.space_group_name_H-M   'P 1'
#
loop_
_entity.id
_entity.type
_entity.pdbx_description
1 polymer ?
#
loop_
_entity_poly.entity_id
_entity_poly.type
_entity_poly.pdbx_seq_one_letter_code
_entity_poly.pdbx_strand_id
1 'polypeptide(L)'
;MKISRLAAALTLAACSLAHAGPTFTVKVIGFNDFHGNLQSPGTFGVNTTVPAAQRPAVGGAEFLAAAVARLKAGNPNNVVVGAGDFIGASPLVSALFFDEPAIESLNQIGLEFNAVGNHEFDKGSAELRRLQNGGCKTTGGVPDPNSCRGLGSGAPGTFDGAKFKWLSANVVETATGRTLLPAYGIKTFNGVKVAFVGMTLKATPSIVTPTGVAGLTFNDEAATVNALVPKLRAQGVESIVVLVHQGGFQSSPNLGDINGCDGNLAVAGGGASDIGKIVEKLDNAVDLVISGHTHAAYNCSAGTVDVRNVAGAVTVTPRPTGLPNKTGRLVPVTSASAFGRVLTDVDLTIDTATRDVVSVAATNRLVDRTDPALIQAVATNPATKNLVDGYAALASPLAGQVIGTITTALPNTANAAGEMPAGSLIADAQLMATQPAGLGGAVAAFMNPGGVRNPGFTGVSYPYALTYGDAFTTQPFGNSLVTMTLTAQQLKDLLEQQFVGCNGQTGQRILQVSNGVKYAWSASAAPCAKIVDLSLTPTDVLVVPPVSTGVAEEIVRAGLVLNPTKTFRVTVNNFLATGGDGFTVLLGGTGVQGGAQDIDALIAYLSSGYKAPALAYDPADPALKLPRITRLP
;
A
#
# COMPACT_ATOMS: atom_id res chain seq x y z
N MET A 1 37.11 41.92 -73.15
CA MET A 1 36.96 40.55 -72.66
C MET A 1 37.20 40.56 -71.14
N LYS A 2 36.15 40.45 -70.34
CA LYS A 2 36.19 40.41 -68.89
C LYS A 2 35.86 38.97 -68.47
N ILE A 3 36.84 38.28 -67.83
CA ILE A 3 36.67 36.94 -67.31
C ILE A 3 36.19 37.08 -65.88
N SER A 4 34.96 36.66 -65.56
CA SER A 4 34.44 36.56 -64.22
C SER A 4 34.90 35.24 -63.60
N ARG A 5 35.57 35.32 -62.48
CA ARG A 5 35.88 34.14 -61.63
C ARG A 5 34.74 33.89 -60.67
N LEU A 6 34.05 32.76 -60.83
CA LEU A 6 33.05 32.25 -59.90
C LEU A 6 33.82 31.44 -58.82
N ALA A 7 33.81 31.90 -57.57
CA ALA A 7 34.33 31.15 -56.44
C ALA A 7 33.17 30.32 -55.86
N ALA A 8 33.22 29.01 -55.97
CA ALA A 8 32.32 28.08 -55.31
C ALA A 8 32.82 27.84 -53.88
N ALA A 9 32.04 28.29 -52.89
CA ALA A 9 32.26 27.96 -51.48
C ALA A 9 31.66 26.57 -51.19
N LEU A 10 32.47 25.55 -51.01
CA LEU A 10 32.05 24.27 -50.46
C LEU A 10 31.90 24.42 -48.93
N THR A 11 30.66 24.42 -48.42
CA THR A 11 30.35 24.26 -47.02
C THR A 11 30.42 22.77 -46.68
N LEU A 12 31.50 22.32 -46.02
CA LEU A 12 31.57 21.01 -45.40
C LEU A 12 30.62 21.02 -44.19
N ALA A 13 29.48 20.37 -44.30
CA ALA A 13 28.68 19.98 -43.16
C ALA A 13 29.39 18.81 -42.47
N ALA A 14 30.16 19.08 -41.40
CA ALA A 14 30.68 18.05 -40.52
C ALA A 14 29.49 17.42 -39.76
N CYS A 15 28.95 16.32 -40.28
CA CYS A 15 28.20 15.39 -39.45
C CYS A 15 29.14 14.85 -38.37
N SER A 16 29.06 15.40 -37.16
CA SER A 16 29.66 14.79 -35.99
C SER A 16 28.91 13.48 -35.72
N LEU A 17 29.48 12.36 -36.19
CA LEU A 17 29.13 11.05 -35.69
C LEU A 17 29.41 11.08 -34.17
N ALA A 18 28.35 11.14 -33.37
CA ALA A 18 28.50 10.96 -31.93
C ALA A 18 29.05 9.54 -31.71
N HIS A 19 30.35 9.45 -31.43
CA HIS A 19 30.95 8.20 -31.00
C HIS A 19 30.37 7.89 -29.61
N ALA A 20 29.73 6.72 -29.44
CA ALA A 20 29.36 6.23 -28.14
C ALA A 20 30.63 6.15 -27.27
N GLY A 21 30.60 6.79 -26.12
CA GLY A 21 31.68 6.73 -25.14
C GLY A 21 31.78 5.34 -24.49
N PRO A 22 32.85 5.10 -23.72
CA PRO A 22 32.92 3.90 -22.89
C PRO A 22 31.72 3.92 -21.91
N THR A 23 31.13 2.74 -21.71
CA THR A 23 29.98 2.57 -20.80
C THR A 23 30.39 1.94 -19.48
N PHE A 24 29.61 2.17 -18.45
CA PHE A 24 29.68 1.46 -17.18
C PHE A 24 28.27 1.18 -16.64
N THR A 25 28.18 0.23 -15.74
CA THR A 25 26.89 -0.17 -15.17
C THR A 25 26.74 0.34 -13.74
N VAL A 26 25.58 0.90 -13.42
CA VAL A 26 25.13 1.20 -12.06
C VAL A 26 24.06 0.18 -11.68
N LYS A 27 24.26 -0.48 -10.53
CA LYS A 27 23.31 -1.40 -9.93
C LYS A 27 22.31 -0.59 -9.09
N VAL A 28 21.03 -0.51 -9.51
CA VAL A 28 19.95 0.06 -8.71
C VAL A 28 19.16 -1.09 -8.10
N ILE A 29 19.10 -1.14 -6.78
CA ILE A 29 18.40 -2.18 -6.02
C ILE A 29 17.14 -1.52 -5.46
N GLY A 30 15.96 -1.88 -6.02
CA GLY A 30 14.68 -1.28 -5.69
C GLY A 30 13.78 -2.22 -4.88
N PHE A 31 12.96 -1.67 -3.98
CA PHE A 31 11.81 -2.32 -3.38
C PHE A 31 10.78 -1.27 -2.95
N ASN A 32 9.59 -1.70 -2.55
CA ASN A 32 8.48 -0.81 -2.24
C ASN A 32 7.55 -1.47 -1.23
N ASP A 33 6.67 -0.66 -0.62
CA ASP A 33 5.58 -1.14 0.24
C ASP A 33 6.08 -2.12 1.33
N PHE A 34 7.15 -1.73 2.03
CA PHE A 34 7.74 -2.56 3.09
C PHE A 34 6.82 -2.66 4.31
N HIS A 35 6.10 -1.56 4.64
CA HIS A 35 5.12 -1.51 5.72
C HIS A 35 5.65 -2.12 7.03
N GLY A 36 6.86 -1.79 7.44
CA GLY A 36 7.41 -2.28 8.69
C GLY A 36 7.43 -3.81 8.86
N ASN A 37 7.42 -4.57 7.76
CA ASN A 37 7.43 -6.04 7.79
C ASN A 37 8.81 -6.56 8.18
N LEU A 38 9.17 -6.41 9.45
CA LEU A 38 10.43 -6.85 10.01
C LEU A 38 10.57 -8.37 9.97
N GLN A 39 9.51 -9.09 10.35
CA GLN A 39 9.43 -10.55 10.29
C GLN A 39 8.94 -11.00 8.90
N SER A 40 9.11 -12.30 8.60
CA SER A 40 8.61 -12.85 7.36
C SER A 40 7.09 -12.68 7.23
N PRO A 41 6.59 -12.13 6.12
CA PRO A 41 5.15 -12.07 5.85
C PRO A 41 4.56 -13.42 5.39
N GLY A 42 5.29 -14.52 5.54
CA GLY A 42 4.86 -15.86 5.18
C GLY A 42 5.38 -16.32 3.82
N THR A 43 4.52 -16.94 3.03
CA THR A 43 4.87 -17.50 1.72
C THR A 43 4.47 -16.58 0.57
N PHE A 44 5.18 -16.68 -0.56
CA PHE A 44 4.83 -15.97 -1.78
C PHE A 44 4.07 -16.90 -2.75
N GLY A 45 2.91 -16.46 -3.20
CA GLY A 45 2.13 -17.18 -4.20
C GLY A 45 0.84 -16.44 -4.49
N VAL A 46 0.85 -15.63 -5.54
CA VAL A 46 -0.37 -14.96 -6.03
C VAL A 46 -1.21 -15.92 -6.86
N ASN A 47 -0.58 -16.95 -7.44
CA ASN A 47 -1.28 -17.95 -8.24
C ASN A 47 -1.81 -19.07 -7.35
N THR A 48 -3.13 -19.20 -7.27
CA THR A 48 -3.84 -20.25 -6.52
C THR A 48 -3.58 -21.66 -7.06
N THR A 49 -3.00 -21.81 -8.25
CA THR A 49 -2.66 -23.12 -8.84
C THR A 49 -1.46 -23.78 -8.14
N VAL A 50 -0.61 -23.03 -7.42
CA VAL A 50 0.49 -23.60 -6.63
C VAL A 50 -0.02 -23.89 -5.21
N PRO A 51 -0.03 -25.17 -4.77
CA PRO A 51 -0.43 -25.51 -3.41
C PRO A 51 0.35 -24.71 -2.37
N ALA A 52 -0.29 -24.30 -1.29
CA ALA A 52 0.32 -23.47 -0.25
C ALA A 52 1.63 -24.06 0.31
N ALA A 53 1.70 -25.39 0.45
CA ALA A 53 2.89 -26.11 0.92
C ALA A 53 4.09 -26.05 -0.06
N GLN A 54 3.87 -25.65 -1.31
CA GLN A 54 4.92 -25.54 -2.33
C GLN A 54 5.33 -24.08 -2.59
N ARG A 55 4.70 -23.12 -1.90
CA ARG A 55 5.04 -21.71 -2.03
C ARG A 55 6.30 -21.40 -1.20
N PRO A 56 7.29 -20.70 -1.77
CA PRO A 56 8.49 -20.37 -1.01
C PRO A 56 8.16 -19.44 0.16
N ALA A 57 8.78 -19.67 1.32
CA ALA A 57 8.82 -18.71 2.40
C ALA A 57 9.72 -17.53 1.99
N VAL A 58 9.25 -16.31 2.20
CA VAL A 58 9.92 -15.11 1.68
C VAL A 58 9.98 -13.97 2.70
N GLY A 59 10.82 -12.98 2.41
CA GLY A 59 10.88 -11.72 3.14
C GLY A 59 11.48 -11.85 4.54
N GLY A 60 11.19 -10.83 5.35
CA GLY A 60 11.86 -10.60 6.62
C GLY A 60 13.09 -9.72 6.42
N ALA A 61 13.25 -8.71 7.30
CA ALA A 61 14.28 -7.68 7.16
C ALA A 61 15.70 -8.27 7.08
N GLU A 62 15.96 -9.35 7.82
CA GLU A 62 17.25 -10.03 7.83
C GLU A 62 17.61 -10.70 6.48
N PHE A 63 16.62 -11.31 5.83
CA PHE A 63 16.81 -11.89 4.49
C PHE A 63 16.86 -10.82 3.40
N LEU A 64 16.07 -9.75 3.55
CA LEU A 64 16.12 -8.58 2.68
C LEU A 64 17.52 -7.94 2.73
N ALA A 65 18.07 -7.73 3.94
CA ALA A 65 19.44 -7.21 4.13
C ALA A 65 20.48 -8.11 3.46
N ALA A 66 20.38 -9.43 3.63
CA ALA A 66 21.29 -10.39 3.02
C ALA A 66 21.21 -10.37 1.48
N ALA A 67 20.00 -10.30 0.91
CA ALA A 67 19.77 -10.23 -0.52
C ALA A 67 20.31 -8.92 -1.12
N VAL A 68 20.07 -7.78 -0.47
CA VAL A 68 20.64 -6.47 -0.86
C VAL A 68 22.17 -6.52 -0.82
N ALA A 69 22.75 -7.03 0.27
CA ALA A 69 24.22 -7.14 0.41
C ALA A 69 24.84 -7.99 -0.72
N ARG A 70 24.19 -9.09 -1.10
CA ARG A 70 24.63 -9.94 -2.23
C ARG A 70 24.63 -9.18 -3.55
N LEU A 71 23.59 -8.39 -3.84
CA LEU A 71 23.51 -7.59 -5.07
C LEU A 71 24.55 -6.46 -5.07
N LYS A 72 24.76 -5.80 -3.93
CA LYS A 72 25.78 -4.74 -3.78
C LYS A 72 27.19 -5.28 -4.01
N ALA A 73 27.50 -6.48 -3.54
CA ALA A 73 28.80 -7.11 -3.72
C ALA A 73 29.14 -7.39 -5.20
N GLY A 74 28.11 -7.55 -6.05
CA GLY A 74 28.29 -7.78 -7.50
C GLY A 74 28.71 -6.55 -8.29
N ASN A 75 28.51 -5.33 -7.76
CA ASN A 75 28.90 -4.09 -8.45
C ASN A 75 29.18 -2.96 -7.44
N PRO A 76 30.41 -2.37 -7.41
CA PRO A 76 30.71 -1.26 -6.51
C PRO A 76 29.91 0.02 -6.82
N ASN A 77 29.47 0.22 -8.07
CA ASN A 77 28.57 1.30 -8.46
C ASN A 77 27.12 0.86 -8.17
N ASN A 78 26.67 0.97 -6.94
CA ASN A 78 25.32 0.55 -6.54
C ASN A 78 24.61 1.62 -5.71
N VAL A 79 23.28 1.50 -5.65
CA VAL A 79 22.40 2.31 -4.82
C VAL A 79 21.16 1.51 -4.45
N VAL A 80 20.69 1.67 -3.22
CA VAL A 80 19.44 1.06 -2.75
C VAL A 80 18.37 2.13 -2.66
N VAL A 81 17.22 1.88 -3.29
CA VAL A 81 16.13 2.86 -3.42
C VAL A 81 14.78 2.26 -3.08
N GLY A 82 13.83 3.12 -2.72
CA GLY A 82 12.46 2.74 -2.38
C GLY A 82 11.40 3.58 -3.09
N ALA A 83 10.23 2.99 -3.31
CA ALA A 83 9.09 3.66 -3.93
C ALA A 83 7.91 3.85 -2.96
N GLY A 84 8.19 4.18 -1.70
CA GLY A 84 7.20 4.58 -0.69
C GLY A 84 6.56 3.43 0.09
N ASP A 85 5.75 3.81 1.09
CA ASP A 85 5.05 2.94 2.05
C ASP A 85 6.00 1.99 2.79
N PHE A 86 7.08 2.54 3.34
CA PHE A 86 8.03 1.75 4.13
C PHE A 86 7.61 1.63 5.59
N ILE A 87 6.77 2.54 6.04
CA ILE A 87 6.13 2.59 7.36
C ILE A 87 4.62 2.75 7.20
N GLY A 88 3.89 2.64 8.31
CA GLY A 88 2.43 2.72 8.36
C GLY A 88 1.74 1.42 7.93
N ALA A 89 0.53 1.18 8.43
CA ALA A 89 -0.15 -0.12 8.33
C ALA A 89 0.76 -1.30 8.70
N SER A 90 1.70 -1.08 9.59
CA SER A 90 2.79 -1.98 9.95
C SER A 90 2.33 -3.08 10.90
N PRO A 91 2.93 -4.29 10.87
CA PRO A 91 2.76 -5.28 11.91
C PRO A 91 3.15 -4.75 13.30
N LEU A 92 2.56 -5.36 14.35
CA LEU A 92 2.70 -4.89 15.73
C LEU A 92 4.17 -4.73 16.17
N VAL A 93 5.08 -5.59 15.72
CA VAL A 93 6.51 -5.54 16.07
C VAL A 93 7.19 -4.24 15.60
N SER A 94 6.62 -3.56 14.59
CA SER A 94 7.07 -2.24 14.17
C SER A 94 6.18 -1.12 14.74
N ALA A 95 4.86 -1.25 14.57
CA ALA A 95 3.89 -0.21 14.91
C ALA A 95 3.85 0.12 16.42
N LEU A 96 4.03 -0.88 17.31
CA LEU A 96 4.08 -0.68 18.77
C LEU A 96 5.20 0.29 19.18
N PHE A 97 6.24 0.36 18.37
CA PHE A 97 7.42 1.21 18.58
C PHE A 97 7.48 2.38 17.58
N PHE A 98 6.31 2.85 17.09
CA PHE A 98 6.18 4.00 16.19
C PHE A 98 6.98 3.86 14.89
N ASP A 99 7.12 2.65 14.36
CA ASP A 99 7.91 2.30 13.18
C ASP A 99 9.43 2.63 13.27
N GLU A 100 9.94 2.97 14.45
CA GLU A 100 11.38 3.15 14.68
C GLU A 100 12.18 1.88 14.28
N PRO A 101 11.72 0.63 14.61
CA PRO A 101 12.40 -0.59 14.19
C PRO A 101 12.48 -0.76 12.67
N ALA A 102 11.44 -0.32 11.94
CA ALA A 102 11.48 -0.32 10.47
C ALA A 102 12.61 0.58 9.96
N ILE A 103 12.71 1.82 10.49
CA ILE A 103 13.78 2.75 10.12
C ILE A 103 15.17 2.19 10.45
N GLU A 104 15.34 1.64 11.65
CA GLU A 104 16.62 1.04 12.06
C GLU A 104 17.02 -0.13 11.15
N SER A 105 16.07 -0.99 10.76
CA SER A 105 16.33 -2.09 9.82
C SER A 105 16.68 -1.58 8.42
N LEU A 106 15.99 -0.56 7.91
CA LEU A 106 16.26 0.07 6.62
C LEU A 106 17.63 0.75 6.59
N ASN A 107 18.05 1.34 7.71
CA ASN A 107 19.41 1.87 7.86
C ASN A 107 20.47 0.76 7.75
N GLN A 108 20.23 -0.42 8.35
CA GLN A 108 21.14 -1.58 8.26
C GLN A 108 21.13 -2.22 6.86
N ILE A 109 19.98 -2.25 6.18
CA ILE A 109 19.85 -2.69 4.78
C ILE A 109 20.65 -1.78 3.85
N GLY A 110 20.84 -0.52 4.27
CA GLY A 110 21.60 0.47 3.51
C GLY A 110 20.78 1.16 2.43
N LEU A 111 19.50 1.41 2.71
CA LEU A 111 18.65 2.28 1.91
C LEU A 111 19.28 3.67 1.80
N GLU A 112 19.20 4.32 0.62
CA GLU A 112 19.79 5.64 0.38
C GLU A 112 18.73 6.69 0.02
N PHE A 113 17.77 6.32 -0.82
CA PHE A 113 16.67 7.20 -1.23
C PHE A 113 15.35 6.44 -1.21
N ASN A 114 14.28 7.07 -0.70
CA ASN A 114 12.93 6.52 -0.72
C ASN A 114 11.92 7.60 -1.14
N ALA A 115 11.00 7.29 -2.05
CA ALA A 115 9.84 8.15 -2.24
C ALA A 115 8.96 8.12 -0.97
N VAL A 116 8.22 9.18 -0.72
CA VAL A 116 7.18 9.18 0.31
C VAL A 116 5.91 8.54 -0.27
N GLY A 117 5.37 7.53 0.39
CA GLY A 117 4.08 6.95 0.06
C GLY A 117 2.92 7.61 0.82
N ASN A 118 1.71 7.05 0.70
CA ASN A 118 0.56 7.57 1.44
C ASN A 118 0.61 7.19 2.93
N HIS A 119 1.09 6.00 3.27
CA HIS A 119 1.14 5.53 4.66
C HIS A 119 2.21 6.24 5.51
N GLU A 120 3.19 6.88 4.91
CA GLU A 120 4.07 7.81 5.61
C GLU A 120 3.30 8.99 6.25
N PHE A 121 2.07 9.25 5.81
CA PHE A 121 1.20 10.31 6.37
C PHE A 121 0.16 9.79 7.38
N ASP A 122 0.07 8.50 7.69
CA ASP A 122 -0.92 7.94 8.63
C ASP A 122 -0.89 8.64 10.00
N LYS A 123 0.30 8.99 10.48
CA LYS A 123 0.51 9.71 11.75
C LYS A 123 0.88 11.19 11.55
N GLY A 124 0.75 11.69 10.32
CA GLY A 124 0.98 13.08 9.95
C GLY A 124 2.42 13.43 9.60
N SER A 125 2.57 14.56 8.90
CA SER A 125 3.86 15.03 8.40
C SER A 125 4.89 15.33 9.51
N ALA A 126 4.45 15.67 10.71
CA ALA A 126 5.34 15.89 11.86
C ALA A 126 6.01 14.59 12.31
N GLU A 127 5.27 13.48 12.31
CA GLU A 127 5.80 12.15 12.63
C GLU A 127 6.78 11.66 11.54
N LEU A 128 6.43 11.85 10.27
CA LEU A 128 7.34 11.56 9.16
C LEU A 128 8.68 12.32 9.32
N ARG A 129 8.63 13.61 9.69
CA ARG A 129 9.85 14.38 9.96
C ARG A 129 10.61 13.88 11.18
N ARG A 130 9.91 13.43 12.24
CA ARG A 130 10.57 12.80 13.40
C ARG A 130 11.31 11.54 12.97
N LEU A 131 10.68 10.68 12.20
CA LEU A 131 11.30 9.45 11.70
C LEU A 131 12.49 9.73 10.75
N GLN A 132 12.43 10.83 9.99
CA GLN A 132 13.59 11.28 9.18
C GLN A 132 14.75 11.78 10.03
N ASN A 133 14.47 12.59 11.07
CA ASN A 133 15.50 13.35 11.77
C ASN A 133 15.92 12.75 13.12
N GLY A 134 15.20 11.74 13.59
CA GLY A 134 15.41 11.15 14.91
C GLY A 134 14.67 11.87 16.03
N GLY A 135 14.84 11.36 17.23
CA GLY A 135 14.21 11.83 18.45
C GLY A 135 13.04 10.96 18.90
N CYS A 136 12.82 10.94 20.21
CA CYS A 136 11.79 10.10 20.83
C CYS A 136 10.39 10.68 20.62
N LYS A 137 9.41 9.79 20.44
CA LYS A 137 8.00 10.14 20.52
C LYS A 137 7.67 10.61 21.92
N THR A 138 6.92 11.71 22.03
CA THR A 138 6.49 12.26 23.32
C THR A 138 4.98 12.42 23.34
N THR A 139 4.38 12.23 24.53
CA THR A 139 2.98 12.57 24.81
C THR A 139 2.97 13.54 25.98
N GLY A 140 2.43 14.75 25.76
CA GLY A 140 2.47 15.80 26.79
C GLY A 140 3.89 16.21 27.23
N GLY A 141 4.89 16.06 26.35
CA GLY A 141 6.30 16.36 26.63
C GLY A 141 7.08 15.24 27.37
N VAL A 142 6.41 14.13 27.68
CA VAL A 142 7.05 12.95 28.29
C VAL A 142 7.35 11.91 27.20
N PRO A 143 8.58 11.36 27.12
CA PRO A 143 8.90 10.28 26.19
C PRO A 143 7.98 9.08 26.38
N ASP A 144 7.45 8.55 25.27
CA ASP A 144 6.66 7.34 25.29
C ASP A 144 7.57 6.12 25.62
N PRO A 145 7.15 5.24 26.54
CA PRO A 145 7.98 4.09 26.94
C PRO A 145 8.26 3.10 25.80
N ASN A 146 7.49 3.12 24.72
CA ASN A 146 7.71 2.29 23.55
C ASN A 146 8.60 2.97 22.50
N SER A 147 8.89 4.26 22.61
CA SER A 147 9.81 4.96 21.72
C SER A 147 11.26 4.86 22.20
N CYS A 148 12.19 5.08 21.29
CA CYS A 148 13.63 5.16 21.58
C CYS A 148 14.19 3.92 22.29
N ARG A 149 13.80 2.73 21.87
CA ARG A 149 14.32 1.48 22.43
C ARG A 149 15.79 1.25 22.09
N GLY A 150 16.26 1.86 20.96
CA GLY A 150 17.68 1.93 20.60
C GLY A 150 18.35 0.58 20.32
N LEU A 151 17.59 -0.41 19.83
CA LEU A 151 18.15 -1.75 19.58
C LEU A 151 18.99 -1.82 18.30
N GLY A 152 18.78 -0.90 17.36
CA GLY A 152 19.38 -0.97 16.02
C GLY A 152 20.60 -0.09 15.80
N SER A 153 20.73 1.05 16.44
CA SER A 153 21.78 2.02 16.09
C SER A 153 22.24 2.93 17.21
N GLY A 154 21.45 3.04 18.27
CA GLY A 154 21.71 3.99 19.33
C GLY A 154 21.98 3.32 20.67
N ALA A 155 22.25 4.16 21.66
CA ALA A 155 22.14 3.74 23.04
C ALA A 155 20.65 3.61 23.43
N PRO A 156 20.29 2.78 24.40
CA PRO A 156 18.94 2.77 24.98
C PRO A 156 18.50 4.20 25.34
N GLY A 157 17.27 4.58 24.96
CA GLY A 157 16.77 5.94 25.15
C GLY A 157 17.02 6.90 23.98
N THR A 158 17.54 6.40 22.86
CA THR A 158 17.77 7.23 21.64
C THR A 158 17.14 6.60 20.41
N PHE A 159 16.84 7.44 19.42
CA PHE A 159 16.47 7.05 18.06
C PHE A 159 17.11 8.05 17.09
N ASP A 160 18.03 7.56 16.25
CA ASP A 160 18.85 8.40 15.37
C ASP A 160 18.11 8.91 14.12
N GLY A 161 16.94 8.33 13.83
CA GLY A 161 16.20 8.60 12.59
C GLY A 161 16.76 7.88 11.37
N ALA A 162 16.21 8.22 10.21
CA ALA A 162 16.57 7.63 8.93
C ALA A 162 17.94 8.17 8.46
N LYS A 163 18.87 7.27 8.14
CA LYS A 163 20.15 7.60 7.47
C LYS A 163 19.97 7.80 5.96
N PHE A 164 18.89 7.25 5.40
CA PHE A 164 18.45 7.52 4.03
C PHE A 164 17.63 8.81 3.96
N LYS A 165 17.36 9.28 2.74
CA LYS A 165 16.53 10.45 2.52
C LYS A 165 15.18 10.05 1.96
N TRP A 166 14.09 10.44 2.63
CA TRP A 166 12.80 10.50 1.98
C TRP A 166 12.77 11.66 0.98
N LEU A 167 12.22 11.38 -0.19
CA LEU A 167 12.11 12.31 -1.31
C LEU A 167 10.64 12.54 -1.65
N SER A 168 10.24 13.80 -1.79
CA SER A 168 8.86 14.16 -2.12
C SER A 168 8.81 15.45 -2.92
N ALA A 169 8.88 15.34 -4.25
CA ALA A 169 8.94 16.49 -5.14
C ALA A 169 7.59 17.20 -5.31
N ASN A 170 6.49 16.43 -5.25
CA ASN A 170 5.14 16.93 -5.53
C ASN A 170 4.31 17.24 -4.29
N VAL A 171 4.82 16.98 -3.07
CA VAL A 171 4.14 17.37 -1.83
C VAL A 171 4.69 18.70 -1.33
N VAL A 172 3.83 19.70 -1.26
CA VAL A 172 4.21 21.09 -0.98
C VAL A 172 3.46 21.58 0.24
N GLU A 173 4.15 22.26 1.16
CA GLU A 173 3.53 22.97 2.25
C GLU A 173 2.75 24.18 1.70
N THR A 174 1.46 24.22 1.92
CA THR A 174 0.57 25.28 1.40
C THR A 174 1.00 26.68 1.88
N ALA A 175 1.50 26.77 3.13
CA ALA A 175 1.91 28.03 3.73
C ALA A 175 3.21 28.61 3.13
N THR A 176 4.13 27.76 2.67
CA THR A 176 5.48 28.20 2.26
C THR A 176 5.73 28.03 0.76
N GLY A 177 4.94 27.22 0.07
CA GLY A 177 5.18 26.80 -1.31
C GLY A 177 6.43 25.93 -1.49
N ARG A 178 7.06 25.48 -0.41
CA ARG A 178 8.24 24.60 -0.44
C ARG A 178 7.83 23.14 -0.36
N THR A 179 8.64 22.26 -0.96
CA THR A 179 8.45 20.81 -0.80
C THR A 179 8.64 20.42 0.67
N LEU A 180 7.78 19.50 1.14
CA LEU A 180 7.81 18.98 2.52
C LEU A 180 9.16 18.37 2.89
N LEU A 181 9.77 17.65 1.94
CA LEU A 181 11.06 16.97 2.02
C LEU A 181 11.84 17.23 0.71
N PRO A 182 13.13 16.87 0.60
CA PRO A 182 13.88 17.04 -0.63
C PRO A 182 13.15 16.47 -1.84
N ALA A 183 13.14 17.19 -2.96
CA ALA A 183 12.47 16.74 -4.18
C ALA A 183 13.19 15.56 -4.85
N TYR A 184 14.53 15.52 -4.73
CA TYR A 184 15.39 14.52 -5.33
C TYR A 184 16.70 14.35 -4.55
N GLY A 185 17.35 13.21 -4.76
CA GLY A 185 18.73 12.95 -4.37
C GLY A 185 19.61 12.75 -5.60
N ILE A 186 20.89 13.12 -5.51
CA ILE A 186 21.87 12.89 -6.56
C ILE A 186 23.00 12.03 -5.99
N LYS A 187 23.36 10.95 -6.72
CA LYS A 187 24.54 10.13 -6.44
C LYS A 187 25.45 10.13 -7.66
N THR A 188 26.76 10.19 -7.41
CA THR A 188 27.76 10.23 -8.48
C THR A 188 28.44 8.86 -8.58
N PHE A 189 28.49 8.30 -9.78
CA PHE A 189 29.14 7.04 -10.11
C PHE A 189 30.17 7.28 -11.23
N ASN A 190 31.42 6.97 -11.00
CA ASN A 190 32.48 7.17 -11.97
C ASN A 190 32.49 8.60 -12.60
N GLY A 191 32.17 9.61 -11.80
CA GLY A 191 32.07 11.00 -12.24
C GLY A 191 30.74 11.41 -12.91
N VAL A 192 29.83 10.47 -13.17
CA VAL A 192 28.50 10.74 -13.74
C VAL A 192 27.47 10.84 -12.63
N LYS A 193 26.65 11.89 -12.69
CA LYS A 193 25.55 12.14 -11.74
C LYS A 193 24.27 11.44 -12.19
N VAL A 194 23.64 10.71 -11.28
CA VAL A 194 22.30 10.11 -11.44
C VAL A 194 21.36 10.75 -10.43
N ALA A 195 20.24 11.27 -10.88
CA ALA A 195 19.20 11.81 -10.00
C ALA A 195 18.12 10.77 -9.72
N PHE A 196 17.66 10.74 -8.47
CA PHE A 196 16.51 9.97 -7.98
C PHE A 196 15.45 10.95 -7.53
N VAL A 197 14.32 11.03 -8.24
CA VAL A 197 13.22 11.96 -7.97
C VAL A 197 12.12 11.21 -7.25
N GLY A 198 11.72 11.66 -6.05
CA GLY A 198 10.67 10.99 -5.27
C GLY A 198 9.30 11.64 -5.49
N MET A 199 8.27 10.83 -5.68
CA MET A 199 6.91 11.24 -5.95
C MET A 199 5.91 10.46 -5.09
N THR A 200 4.99 11.19 -4.45
CA THR A 200 3.82 10.63 -3.74
C THR A 200 2.61 10.69 -4.66
N LEU A 201 1.72 9.71 -4.60
CA LEU A 201 0.50 9.77 -5.42
C LEU A 201 -0.34 11.00 -5.07
N LYS A 202 -0.84 11.67 -6.12
CA LYS A 202 -1.66 12.89 -6.01
C LYS A 202 -2.94 12.66 -5.19
N ALA A 203 -3.48 11.45 -5.24
CA ALA A 203 -4.73 11.09 -4.56
C ALA A 203 -4.57 10.85 -3.04
N THR A 204 -3.38 10.94 -2.48
CA THR A 204 -3.11 10.72 -1.04
C THR A 204 -4.12 11.40 -0.11
N PRO A 205 -4.54 12.67 -0.30
CA PRO A 205 -5.52 13.30 0.60
C PRO A 205 -6.89 12.60 0.66
N SER A 206 -7.22 11.77 -0.32
CA SER A 206 -8.49 11.03 -0.35
C SER A 206 -8.40 9.62 0.28
N ILE A 207 -7.19 9.17 0.62
CA ILE A 207 -6.94 7.80 1.13
C ILE A 207 -6.20 7.76 2.45
N VAL A 208 -5.96 8.90 3.07
CA VAL A 208 -5.41 9.02 4.44
C VAL A 208 -6.27 9.96 5.28
N THR A 209 -6.13 9.88 6.60
CA THR A 209 -6.84 10.76 7.51
C THR A 209 -6.50 12.23 7.20
N PRO A 210 -7.50 13.12 7.00
CA PRO A 210 -7.26 14.51 6.60
C PRO A 210 -6.29 15.28 7.49
N THR A 211 -6.26 14.98 8.80
CA THR A 211 -5.31 15.58 9.74
C THR A 211 -3.86 15.22 9.43
N GLY A 212 -3.61 14.05 8.83
CA GLY A 212 -2.27 13.59 8.45
C GLY A 212 -1.65 14.40 7.30
N VAL A 213 -2.50 14.99 6.46
CA VAL A 213 -2.10 15.77 5.28
C VAL A 213 -2.51 17.25 5.37
N ALA A 214 -2.96 17.70 6.54
CA ALA A 214 -3.37 19.09 6.75
C ALA A 214 -2.24 20.05 6.41
N GLY A 215 -2.55 21.11 5.65
CA GLY A 215 -1.57 22.12 5.21
C GLY A 215 -0.63 21.66 4.09
N LEU A 216 -0.92 20.52 3.44
CA LEU A 216 -0.15 19.99 2.31
C LEU A 216 -0.97 20.03 1.03
N THR A 217 -0.29 20.24 -0.09
CA THR A 217 -0.84 20.13 -1.45
C THR A 217 -0.07 19.06 -2.21
N PHE A 218 -0.79 18.17 -2.89
CA PHE A 218 -0.24 17.08 -3.68
C PHE A 218 -0.43 17.40 -5.17
N ASN A 219 0.67 17.75 -5.83
CA ASN A 219 0.66 18.15 -7.24
C ASN A 219 0.68 16.91 -8.15
N ASP A 220 0.37 17.13 -9.44
CA ASP A 220 0.44 16.09 -10.47
C ASP A 220 1.88 15.59 -10.62
N GLU A 221 2.04 14.27 -10.60
CA GLU A 221 3.33 13.58 -10.56
C GLU A 221 4.14 13.88 -11.83
N ALA A 222 3.58 13.65 -13.00
CA ALA A 222 4.28 13.83 -14.26
C ALA A 222 4.64 15.29 -14.53
N ALA A 223 3.72 16.22 -14.23
CA ALA A 223 3.98 17.65 -14.37
C ALA A 223 5.14 18.10 -13.48
N THR A 224 5.20 17.58 -12.25
CA THR A 224 6.27 17.88 -11.28
C THR A 224 7.63 17.36 -11.75
N VAL A 225 7.70 16.11 -12.20
CA VAL A 225 8.94 15.53 -12.76
C VAL A 225 9.41 16.35 -13.96
N ASN A 226 8.53 16.63 -14.91
CA ASN A 226 8.87 17.37 -16.12
C ASN A 226 9.40 18.79 -15.80
N ALA A 227 8.87 19.46 -14.77
CA ALA A 227 9.35 20.77 -14.33
C ALA A 227 10.74 20.71 -13.66
N LEU A 228 11.16 19.55 -13.16
CA LEU A 228 12.50 19.35 -12.58
C LEU A 228 13.58 19.07 -13.62
N VAL A 229 13.23 18.51 -14.78
CA VAL A 229 14.19 18.13 -15.84
C VAL A 229 15.15 19.29 -16.21
N PRO A 230 14.71 20.51 -16.52
CA PRO A 230 15.64 21.59 -16.84
C PRO A 230 16.59 21.96 -15.69
N LYS A 231 16.10 21.85 -14.44
CA LYS A 231 16.89 22.13 -13.23
C LYS A 231 17.97 21.08 -12.99
N LEU A 232 17.67 19.80 -13.28
CA LEU A 232 18.61 18.70 -13.16
C LEU A 232 19.68 18.79 -14.24
N ARG A 233 19.30 19.07 -15.49
CA ARG A 233 20.24 19.28 -16.59
C ARG A 233 21.18 20.45 -16.35
N ALA A 234 20.69 21.55 -15.78
CA ALA A 234 21.54 22.68 -15.37
C ALA A 234 22.59 22.32 -14.31
N GLN A 235 22.39 21.22 -13.57
CA GLN A 235 23.35 20.65 -12.62
C GLN A 235 24.26 19.59 -13.23
N GLY A 236 24.15 19.34 -14.54
CA GLY A 236 24.91 18.34 -15.27
C GLY A 236 24.41 16.90 -15.05
N VAL A 237 23.12 16.75 -14.76
CA VAL A 237 22.44 15.44 -14.63
C VAL A 237 21.70 15.17 -15.93
N GLU A 238 22.05 14.08 -16.60
CA GLU A 238 21.32 13.56 -17.78
C GLU A 238 20.55 12.26 -17.42
N SER A 239 21.06 11.45 -16.49
CA SER A 239 20.44 10.19 -16.05
C SER A 239 19.44 10.44 -14.92
N ILE A 240 18.13 10.14 -15.14
CA ILE A 240 17.04 10.43 -14.21
C ILE A 240 16.22 9.16 -13.92
N VAL A 241 16.20 8.77 -12.66
CA VAL A 241 15.35 7.69 -12.13
C VAL A 241 14.20 8.30 -11.32
N VAL A 242 12.97 7.94 -11.62
CA VAL A 242 11.77 8.35 -10.87
C VAL A 242 11.36 7.24 -9.92
N LEU A 243 11.27 7.57 -8.64
CA LEU A 243 10.72 6.73 -7.57
C LEU A 243 9.31 7.25 -7.31
N VAL A 244 8.27 6.51 -7.68
CA VAL A 244 6.89 7.01 -7.58
C VAL A 244 6.03 6.05 -6.78
N HIS A 245 5.38 6.57 -5.75
CA HIS A 245 4.40 5.80 -5.00
C HIS A 245 3.05 5.85 -5.70
N GLN A 246 2.94 5.18 -6.83
CA GLN A 246 1.73 4.86 -7.59
C GLN A 246 2.04 3.65 -8.47
N GLY A 247 1.04 2.82 -8.73
CA GLY A 247 1.26 1.54 -9.40
C GLY A 247 0.19 1.16 -10.40
N GLY A 248 0.23 -0.10 -10.78
CA GLY A 248 -0.72 -0.76 -11.65
C GLY A 248 -0.77 -2.25 -11.37
N PHE A 249 -1.57 -2.96 -12.14
CA PHE A 249 -1.73 -4.41 -12.03
C PHE A 249 -1.46 -5.07 -13.37
N GLN A 250 -0.88 -6.25 -13.33
CA GLN A 250 -0.87 -7.14 -14.49
C GLN A 250 -2.27 -7.73 -14.70
N SER A 251 -2.65 -7.98 -15.96
CA SER A 251 -3.86 -8.72 -16.25
C SER A 251 -3.69 -10.24 -16.04
N SER A 252 -4.79 -10.94 -15.80
CA SER A 252 -4.79 -12.42 -15.84
C SER A 252 -4.43 -12.88 -17.27
N PRO A 253 -3.53 -13.89 -17.46
CA PRO A 253 -3.07 -14.89 -16.49
C PRO A 253 -1.74 -14.56 -15.79
N ASN A 254 -1.16 -13.39 -15.99
CA ASN A 254 0.22 -13.06 -15.57
C ASN A 254 0.35 -12.62 -14.10
N LEU A 255 -0.75 -12.60 -13.33
CA LEU A 255 -0.79 -12.14 -11.93
C LEU A 255 0.18 -12.87 -10.98
N GLY A 256 0.71 -14.03 -11.35
CA GLY A 256 1.66 -14.79 -10.53
C GLY A 256 3.12 -14.64 -10.95
N ASP A 257 3.40 -13.96 -12.05
CA ASP A 257 4.75 -13.75 -12.54
C ASP A 257 5.29 -12.40 -12.07
N ILE A 258 6.29 -12.44 -11.18
CA ILE A 258 6.91 -11.23 -10.67
C ILE A 258 7.68 -10.43 -11.74
N ASN A 259 8.00 -11.05 -12.88
CA ASN A 259 8.70 -10.43 -14.00
C ASN A 259 7.80 -10.18 -15.21
N GLY A 260 6.50 -10.43 -15.10
CA GLY A 260 5.56 -10.17 -16.18
C GLY A 260 5.30 -8.68 -16.41
N CYS A 261 4.86 -8.35 -17.63
CA CYS A 261 4.33 -7.04 -18.02
C CYS A 261 3.34 -7.25 -19.15
N ASP A 262 2.09 -6.93 -18.97
CA ASP A 262 1.05 -7.08 -20.00
C ASP A 262 0.94 -5.85 -20.94
N GLY A 263 1.89 -4.94 -20.85
CA GLY A 263 1.98 -3.74 -21.71
C GLY A 263 1.01 -2.63 -21.37
N ASN A 264 -0.13 -2.95 -20.82
CA ASN A 264 -1.15 -1.96 -20.43
C ASN A 264 -1.14 -1.69 -18.93
N LEU A 265 -0.64 -2.62 -18.13
CA LEU A 265 -0.83 -2.64 -16.68
C LEU A 265 -2.27 -2.24 -16.33
N ALA A 266 -3.22 -2.88 -17.05
CA ALA A 266 -4.62 -2.51 -17.04
C ALA A 266 -5.20 -2.62 -15.63
N VAL A 267 -5.95 -1.62 -15.23
CA VAL A 267 -6.85 -1.71 -14.08
C VAL A 267 -7.98 -2.67 -14.45
N ALA A 268 -8.45 -3.46 -13.50
CA ALA A 268 -9.63 -4.29 -13.69
C ALA A 268 -10.79 -3.42 -14.23
N GLY A 269 -11.17 -3.64 -15.49
CA GLY A 269 -12.17 -2.81 -16.17
C GLY A 269 -11.72 -2.16 -17.49
N GLY A 270 -10.47 -2.38 -17.95
CA GLY A 270 -10.05 -2.08 -19.32
C GLY A 270 -9.53 -0.66 -19.58
N GLY A 271 -9.12 0.06 -18.53
CA GLY A 271 -8.41 1.35 -18.66
C GLY A 271 -6.91 1.21 -18.41
N ALA A 272 -6.08 2.14 -18.92
CA ALA A 272 -4.67 2.21 -18.58
C ALA A 272 -4.53 2.42 -17.04
N SER A 273 -3.60 1.70 -16.42
CA SER A 273 -3.29 1.85 -14.99
C SER A 273 -2.86 3.27 -14.66
N ASP A 274 -2.96 3.66 -13.39
CA ASP A 274 -2.57 5.02 -12.99
C ASP A 274 -1.08 5.27 -13.22
N ILE A 275 -0.22 4.26 -13.03
CA ILE A 275 1.20 4.37 -13.39
C ILE A 275 1.38 4.57 -14.90
N GLY A 276 0.59 3.89 -15.73
CA GLY A 276 0.60 4.08 -17.18
C GLY A 276 0.24 5.51 -17.58
N LYS A 277 -0.80 6.10 -16.98
CA LYS A 277 -1.22 7.49 -17.20
C LYS A 277 -0.16 8.51 -16.77
N ILE A 278 0.63 8.21 -15.74
CA ILE A 278 1.75 9.06 -15.32
C ILE A 278 2.87 8.97 -16.36
N VAL A 279 3.29 7.74 -16.71
CA VAL A 279 4.39 7.52 -17.66
C VAL A 279 4.10 8.13 -19.01
N GLU A 280 2.86 8.01 -19.51
CA GLU A 280 2.40 8.60 -20.79
C GLU A 280 2.65 10.12 -20.90
N LYS A 281 2.76 10.82 -19.77
CA LYS A 281 3.01 12.26 -19.70
C LYS A 281 4.47 12.63 -19.44
N LEU A 282 5.35 11.66 -19.11
CA LEU A 282 6.73 11.94 -18.72
C LEU A 282 7.59 12.48 -19.88
N ASP A 283 8.58 13.29 -19.52
CA ASP A 283 9.60 13.79 -20.43
C ASP A 283 10.57 12.68 -20.88
N ASN A 284 11.19 12.86 -22.05
CA ASN A 284 12.18 11.94 -22.62
C ASN A 284 13.45 11.80 -21.76
N ALA A 285 13.68 12.71 -20.83
CA ALA A 285 14.84 12.66 -19.93
C ALA A 285 14.67 11.64 -18.78
N VAL A 286 13.49 11.00 -18.65
CA VAL A 286 13.27 9.97 -17.61
C VAL A 286 13.67 8.61 -18.16
N ASP A 287 14.61 7.91 -17.49
CA ASP A 287 15.20 6.67 -17.98
C ASP A 287 14.64 5.42 -17.33
N LEU A 288 14.17 5.52 -16.09
CA LEU A 288 13.61 4.42 -15.31
C LEU A 288 12.54 4.94 -14.35
N VAL A 289 11.48 4.18 -14.17
CA VAL A 289 10.48 4.37 -13.13
C VAL A 289 10.44 3.15 -12.21
N ILE A 290 10.64 3.35 -10.92
CA ILE A 290 10.39 2.35 -9.87
C ILE A 290 9.13 2.78 -9.12
N SER A 291 8.14 1.91 -9.07
CA SER A 291 6.77 2.17 -8.62
C SER A 291 6.35 1.32 -7.43
N GLY A 292 5.24 1.68 -6.77
CA GLY A 292 4.72 1.00 -5.58
C GLY A 292 3.21 1.09 -5.45
N HIS A 293 2.68 1.15 -4.22
CA HIS A 293 1.29 1.38 -3.85
C HIS A 293 0.33 0.21 -4.09
N THR A 294 0.39 -0.45 -5.22
CA THR A 294 -0.59 -1.50 -5.58
C THR A 294 -0.24 -2.87 -5.01
N HIS A 295 0.92 -3.01 -4.35
CA HIS A 295 1.47 -4.28 -3.85
C HIS A 295 1.66 -5.35 -4.94
N ALA A 296 1.54 -4.97 -6.20
CA ALA A 296 1.71 -5.85 -7.36
C ALA A 296 3.17 -5.88 -7.80
N ALA A 297 3.65 -7.06 -8.22
CA ALA A 297 4.94 -7.19 -8.89
C ALA A 297 4.75 -7.11 -10.39
N TYR A 298 5.61 -6.37 -11.08
CA TYR A 298 5.71 -6.36 -12.54
C TYR A 298 7.06 -5.79 -12.99
N ASN A 299 7.40 -6.08 -14.23
CA ASN A 299 8.66 -5.65 -14.80
C ASN A 299 8.51 -5.38 -16.31
N CYS A 300 8.26 -4.13 -16.66
CA CYS A 300 8.22 -3.64 -18.03
C CYS A 300 9.61 -3.09 -18.41
N SER A 301 10.59 -3.98 -18.59
CA SER A 301 11.93 -3.67 -19.09
C SER A 301 12.38 -4.76 -20.07
N ALA A 302 13.47 -4.52 -20.80
CA ALA A 302 14.02 -5.52 -21.72
C ALA A 302 14.26 -6.86 -21.04
N GLY A 303 13.88 -7.96 -21.69
CA GLY A 303 14.03 -9.31 -21.18
C GLY A 303 12.89 -10.24 -21.60
N THR A 304 12.84 -11.41 -20.98
CA THR A 304 11.83 -12.43 -21.21
C THR A 304 11.07 -12.75 -19.94
N VAL A 305 9.91 -13.32 -20.08
CA VAL A 305 9.06 -13.83 -19.01
C VAL A 305 8.69 -15.28 -19.27
N ASP A 306 8.63 -16.06 -18.20
CA ASP A 306 8.19 -17.44 -18.21
C ASP A 306 6.67 -17.49 -18.01
N VAL A 307 5.92 -17.59 -19.09
CA VAL A 307 4.47 -17.75 -19.03
C VAL A 307 4.14 -19.22 -18.79
N ARG A 308 3.55 -19.55 -17.64
CA ARG A 308 3.08 -20.91 -17.33
C ARG A 308 1.60 -21.04 -17.67
N ASN A 309 1.27 -22.03 -18.51
CA ASN A 309 -0.13 -22.37 -18.77
C ASN A 309 -0.72 -23.21 -17.62
N VAL A 310 -2.03 -23.44 -17.65
CA VAL A 310 -2.75 -24.25 -16.64
C VAL A 310 -2.28 -25.70 -16.54
N ALA A 311 -1.58 -26.23 -17.55
CA ALA A 311 -0.99 -27.57 -17.55
C ALA A 311 0.47 -27.57 -17.04
N GLY A 312 1.01 -26.42 -16.63
CA GLY A 312 2.37 -26.27 -16.11
C GLY A 312 3.45 -26.15 -17.19
N ALA A 313 3.11 -26.16 -18.48
CA ALA A 313 4.08 -25.93 -19.55
C ALA A 313 4.53 -24.45 -19.53
N VAL A 314 5.85 -24.26 -19.63
CA VAL A 314 6.47 -22.94 -19.62
C VAL A 314 6.72 -22.49 -21.06
N THR A 315 6.25 -21.30 -21.41
CA THR A 315 6.58 -20.62 -22.66
C THR A 315 7.38 -19.36 -22.33
N VAL A 316 8.58 -19.25 -22.85
CA VAL A 316 9.43 -18.07 -22.71
C VAL A 316 9.02 -17.04 -23.76
N THR A 317 8.56 -15.88 -23.34
CA THR A 317 8.12 -14.81 -24.25
C THR A 317 8.89 -13.51 -23.96
N PRO A 318 9.21 -12.70 -24.99
CA PRO A 318 9.68 -11.35 -24.77
C PRO A 318 8.62 -10.52 -24.06
N ARG A 319 9.03 -9.73 -23.07
CA ARG A 319 8.14 -8.76 -22.41
C ARG A 319 8.30 -7.38 -23.04
N PRO A 320 7.32 -6.47 -22.89
CA PRO A 320 7.46 -5.07 -23.28
C PRO A 320 8.67 -4.42 -22.61
N THR A 321 9.43 -3.65 -23.38
CA THR A 321 10.68 -3.00 -22.91
C THR A 321 10.43 -1.73 -22.11
N GLY A 322 9.18 -1.34 -21.91
CA GLY A 322 8.74 -0.16 -21.17
C GLY A 322 7.31 0.21 -21.47
N LEU A 323 6.82 1.27 -20.84
CA LEU A 323 5.57 1.92 -21.15
C LEU A 323 5.82 3.19 -21.98
N PRO A 324 4.95 3.53 -22.95
CA PRO A 324 5.15 4.70 -23.80
C PRO A 324 4.99 6.01 -23.01
N ASN A 325 5.94 6.94 -23.19
CA ASN A 325 5.85 8.30 -22.66
C ASN A 325 5.16 9.26 -23.66
N LYS A 326 5.17 10.57 -23.36
CA LYS A 326 4.52 11.60 -24.18
C LYS A 326 4.97 11.66 -25.66
N THR A 327 6.10 11.07 -26.02
CA THR A 327 6.60 11.01 -27.40
C THR A 327 6.54 9.60 -28.00
N GLY A 328 6.05 8.62 -27.24
CA GLY A 328 6.04 7.21 -27.62
C GLY A 328 7.34 6.46 -27.31
N ARG A 329 8.37 7.12 -26.71
CA ARG A 329 9.57 6.42 -26.21
C ARG A 329 9.15 5.49 -25.07
N LEU A 330 9.63 4.26 -25.11
CA LEU A 330 9.36 3.28 -24.05
C LEU A 330 10.27 3.57 -22.85
N VAL A 331 9.64 3.84 -21.68
CA VAL A 331 10.32 4.04 -20.41
C VAL A 331 10.17 2.76 -19.60
N PRO A 332 11.27 2.13 -19.14
CA PRO A 332 11.25 0.98 -18.26
C PRO A 332 10.53 1.30 -16.95
N VAL A 333 9.64 0.39 -16.51
CA VAL A 333 8.83 0.54 -15.29
C VAL A 333 8.83 -0.77 -14.51
N THR A 334 9.11 -0.71 -13.20
CA THR A 334 9.16 -1.89 -12.33
C THR A 334 8.40 -1.68 -11.03
N SER A 335 7.94 -2.77 -10.41
CA SER A 335 7.41 -2.80 -9.05
C SER A 335 7.75 -4.15 -8.39
N ALA A 336 8.08 -4.11 -7.11
CA ALA A 336 8.63 -5.23 -6.34
C ALA A 336 7.61 -5.87 -5.37
N SER A 337 6.32 -5.92 -5.72
CA SER A 337 5.28 -6.42 -4.82
C SER A 337 5.21 -5.61 -3.51
N ALA A 338 5.26 -6.27 -2.35
CA ALA A 338 5.19 -5.61 -1.05
C ALA A 338 5.86 -6.45 0.05
N PHE A 339 6.01 -5.85 1.24
CA PHE A 339 6.41 -6.51 2.48
C PHE A 339 7.81 -7.13 2.45
N GLY A 340 8.70 -6.58 1.62
CA GLY A 340 10.07 -7.09 1.50
C GLY A 340 10.18 -8.48 0.87
N ARG A 341 9.12 -8.96 0.18
CA ARG A 341 9.09 -10.29 -0.46
C ARG A 341 9.90 -10.36 -1.75
N VAL A 342 10.04 -9.23 -2.43
CA VAL A 342 10.67 -9.11 -3.74
C VAL A 342 11.65 -7.94 -3.73
N LEU A 343 12.75 -8.06 -4.45
CA LEU A 343 13.68 -6.99 -4.82
C LEU A 343 13.69 -6.81 -6.33
N THR A 344 13.75 -5.59 -6.82
CA THR A 344 14.06 -5.29 -8.22
C THR A 344 15.55 -5.05 -8.35
N ASP A 345 16.23 -5.91 -9.09
CA ASP A 345 17.64 -5.85 -9.45
C ASP A 345 17.77 -5.20 -10.82
N VAL A 346 18.26 -3.95 -10.89
CA VAL A 346 18.35 -3.16 -12.12
C VAL A 346 19.79 -2.85 -12.47
N ASP A 347 20.16 -3.10 -13.71
CA ASP A 347 21.40 -2.64 -14.34
C ASP A 347 21.10 -1.44 -15.25
N LEU A 348 21.59 -0.25 -14.85
CA LEU A 348 21.61 0.95 -15.68
C LEU A 348 22.97 1.03 -16.38
N THR A 349 22.99 0.90 -17.70
CA THR A 349 24.20 1.13 -18.48
C THR A 349 24.27 2.61 -18.89
N ILE A 350 25.31 3.29 -18.49
CA ILE A 350 25.51 4.73 -18.71
C ILE A 350 26.68 4.96 -19.63
N ASP A 351 26.51 5.80 -20.65
CA ASP A 351 27.59 6.29 -21.53
C ASP A 351 28.28 7.48 -20.84
N THR A 352 29.64 7.40 -20.74
CA THR A 352 30.43 8.41 -20.03
C THR A 352 30.55 9.72 -20.80
N ALA A 353 30.37 9.72 -22.13
CA ALA A 353 30.47 10.91 -22.95
C ALA A 353 29.16 11.73 -22.91
N THR A 354 28.03 11.07 -23.08
CA THR A 354 26.70 11.72 -22.98
C THR A 354 26.26 11.88 -21.54
N ARG A 355 26.73 11.05 -20.62
CA ARG A 355 26.34 10.95 -19.21
C ARG A 355 24.87 10.48 -19.05
N ASP A 356 24.35 9.87 -20.08
CA ASP A 356 22.97 9.44 -20.18
C ASP A 356 22.86 7.91 -20.15
N VAL A 357 21.67 7.39 -19.80
CA VAL A 357 21.37 5.96 -19.78
C VAL A 357 21.17 5.46 -21.20
N VAL A 358 21.94 4.46 -21.61
CA VAL A 358 21.83 3.83 -22.93
C VAL A 358 21.03 2.53 -22.90
N SER A 359 20.94 1.85 -21.74
CA SER A 359 20.09 0.68 -21.58
C SER A 359 19.72 0.42 -20.12
N VAL A 360 18.58 -0.20 -19.94
CA VAL A 360 18.05 -0.64 -18.63
C VAL A 360 17.67 -2.11 -18.73
N ALA A 361 18.21 -2.94 -17.86
CA ALA A 361 17.81 -4.33 -17.69
C ALA A 361 17.41 -4.56 -16.24
N ALA A 362 16.19 -5.03 -16.00
CA ALA A 362 15.68 -5.27 -14.66
C ALA A 362 15.20 -6.70 -14.47
N THR A 363 15.34 -7.21 -13.25
CA THR A 363 14.85 -8.52 -12.83
C THR A 363 14.29 -8.43 -11.43
N ASN A 364 13.02 -8.77 -11.24
CA ASN A 364 12.44 -8.97 -9.92
C ASN A 364 12.92 -10.32 -9.36
N ARG A 365 13.37 -10.32 -8.12
CA ARG A 365 13.90 -11.50 -7.43
C ARG A 365 13.16 -11.72 -6.13
N LEU A 366 12.75 -12.95 -5.86
CA LEU A 366 12.22 -13.32 -4.55
C LEU A 366 13.31 -13.20 -3.48
N VAL A 367 12.94 -12.67 -2.33
CA VAL A 367 13.75 -12.75 -1.11
C VAL A 367 13.43 -14.09 -0.45
N ASP A 368 14.00 -15.15 -1.02
CA ASP A 368 13.69 -16.54 -0.70
C ASP A 368 14.41 -16.98 0.57
N ARG A 369 13.64 -17.36 1.59
CA ARG A 369 14.16 -17.82 2.87
C ARG A 369 14.72 -19.25 2.83
N THR A 370 14.54 -19.96 1.72
CA THR A 370 15.09 -21.30 1.51
C THR A 370 16.40 -21.27 0.70
N ASP A 371 16.84 -20.10 0.20
CA ASP A 371 18.13 -19.94 -0.48
C ASP A 371 19.29 -20.17 0.50
N PRO A 372 20.11 -21.24 0.32
CA PRO A 372 21.21 -21.55 1.23
C PRO A 372 22.22 -20.41 1.38
N ALA A 373 22.44 -19.63 0.31
CA ALA A 373 23.37 -18.51 0.34
C ALA A 373 22.86 -17.35 1.19
N LEU A 374 21.54 -17.07 1.17
CA LEU A 374 20.94 -16.08 2.04
C LEU A 374 20.90 -16.55 3.49
N ILE A 375 20.59 -17.82 3.74
CA ILE A 375 20.65 -18.42 5.09
C ILE A 375 22.05 -18.24 5.67
N GLN A 376 23.09 -18.60 4.91
CA GLN A 376 24.47 -18.44 5.35
C GLN A 376 24.85 -16.97 5.58
N ALA A 377 24.40 -16.05 4.72
CA ALA A 377 24.65 -14.62 4.86
C ALA A 377 24.03 -14.03 6.14
N VAL A 378 22.79 -14.41 6.46
CA VAL A 378 22.12 -14.03 7.73
C VAL A 378 22.86 -14.57 8.93
N ALA A 379 23.30 -15.84 8.88
CA ALA A 379 24.07 -16.45 9.97
C ALA A 379 25.43 -15.76 10.18
N THR A 380 26.08 -15.33 9.09
CA THR A 380 27.40 -14.65 9.14
C THR A 380 27.29 -13.19 9.62
N ASN A 381 26.22 -12.49 9.24
CA ASN A 381 25.95 -11.12 9.69
C ASN A 381 24.55 -11.01 10.29
N PRO A 382 24.39 -11.38 11.59
CA PRO A 382 23.09 -11.44 12.24
C PRO A 382 22.56 -10.09 12.76
N ALA A 383 23.18 -8.96 12.42
CA ALA A 383 22.83 -7.66 13.01
C ALA A 383 21.33 -7.33 12.85
N THR A 384 20.80 -7.44 11.63
CA THR A 384 19.37 -7.17 11.36
C THR A 384 18.46 -8.22 12.01
N LYS A 385 18.89 -9.49 12.05
CA LYS A 385 18.16 -10.55 12.76
C LYS A 385 18.06 -10.25 14.26
N ASN A 386 19.17 -9.86 14.88
CA ASN A 386 19.20 -9.53 16.32
C ASN A 386 18.29 -8.33 16.65
N LEU A 387 18.26 -7.33 15.76
CA LEU A 387 17.34 -6.20 15.88
C LEU A 387 15.89 -6.67 15.85
N VAL A 388 15.51 -7.47 14.85
CA VAL A 388 14.14 -7.99 14.69
C VAL A 388 13.74 -8.86 15.88
N ASP A 389 14.60 -9.77 16.30
CA ASP A 389 14.37 -10.65 17.45
C ASP A 389 14.20 -9.85 18.76
N GLY A 390 14.99 -8.80 18.94
CA GLY A 390 14.90 -7.92 20.11
C GLY A 390 13.55 -7.20 20.19
N TYR A 391 13.09 -6.60 19.10
CA TYR A 391 11.78 -5.94 19.06
C TYR A 391 10.62 -6.94 19.13
N ALA A 392 10.76 -8.12 18.52
CA ALA A 392 9.77 -9.19 18.65
C ALA A 392 9.64 -9.67 20.11
N ALA A 393 10.75 -9.81 20.82
CA ALA A 393 10.74 -10.15 22.24
C ALA A 393 10.04 -9.09 23.10
N LEU A 394 10.26 -7.79 22.82
CA LEU A 394 9.58 -6.68 23.50
C LEU A 394 8.08 -6.63 23.21
N ALA A 395 7.65 -6.97 21.98
CA ALA A 395 6.24 -6.99 21.59
C ALA A 395 5.49 -8.25 22.04
N SER A 396 6.21 -9.37 22.25
CA SER A 396 5.64 -10.70 22.48
C SER A 396 4.59 -10.77 23.60
N PRO A 397 4.77 -10.15 24.78
CA PRO A 397 3.77 -10.21 25.85
C PRO A 397 2.39 -9.67 25.43
N LEU A 398 2.38 -8.58 24.65
CA LEU A 398 1.15 -8.01 24.11
C LEU A 398 0.66 -8.81 22.90
N ALA A 399 1.55 -9.10 21.96
CA ALA A 399 1.21 -9.81 20.73
C ALA A 399 0.55 -11.18 21.00
N GLY A 400 1.06 -11.92 21.97
CA GLY A 400 0.57 -13.25 22.36
C GLY A 400 -0.68 -13.28 23.22
N GLN A 401 -1.21 -12.13 23.63
CA GLN A 401 -2.41 -12.09 24.46
C GLN A 401 -3.62 -12.64 23.68
N VAL A 402 -4.19 -13.75 24.15
CA VAL A 402 -5.39 -14.33 23.54
C VAL A 402 -6.59 -13.45 23.81
N ILE A 403 -7.24 -12.99 22.75
CA ILE A 403 -8.40 -12.10 22.78
C ILE A 403 -9.72 -12.79 22.38
N GLY A 404 -9.66 -13.92 21.68
CA GLY A 404 -10.85 -14.65 21.22
C GLY A 404 -10.53 -16.00 20.65
N THR A 405 -11.56 -16.69 20.15
CA THR A 405 -11.43 -18.00 19.48
C THR A 405 -12.34 -18.02 18.25
N ILE A 406 -11.85 -18.57 17.13
CA ILE A 406 -12.60 -18.77 15.89
C ILE A 406 -12.63 -20.24 15.51
N THR A 407 -13.74 -20.71 14.94
CA THR A 407 -13.92 -22.12 14.51
C THR A 407 -13.33 -22.42 13.14
N THR A 408 -13.14 -21.39 12.30
CA THR A 408 -12.60 -21.51 10.95
C THR A 408 -11.92 -20.20 10.54
N ALA A 409 -11.19 -20.19 9.42
CA ALA A 409 -10.59 -18.98 8.87
C ALA A 409 -11.64 -17.91 8.52
N LEU A 410 -11.31 -16.67 8.86
CA LEU A 410 -12.06 -15.47 8.45
C LEU A 410 -11.13 -14.60 7.60
N PRO A 411 -10.98 -14.90 6.30
CA PRO A 411 -10.05 -14.14 5.46
C PRO A 411 -10.59 -12.75 5.12
N ASN A 412 -9.68 -11.87 4.68
CA ASN A 412 -10.04 -10.60 4.05
C ASN A 412 -10.36 -10.74 2.55
N THR A 413 -10.36 -11.98 2.02
CA THR A 413 -10.76 -12.25 0.64
C THR A 413 -12.27 -12.14 0.50
N ALA A 414 -12.71 -11.26 -0.40
CA ALA A 414 -14.12 -11.07 -0.68
C ALA A 414 -14.72 -12.21 -1.50
N ASN A 415 -15.98 -12.55 -1.22
CA ASN A 415 -16.77 -13.42 -2.08
C ASN A 415 -17.24 -12.66 -3.36
N ALA A 416 -18.04 -13.31 -4.22
CA ALA A 416 -18.53 -12.70 -5.46
C ALA A 416 -19.41 -11.45 -5.24
N ALA A 417 -20.01 -11.31 -4.07
CA ALA A 417 -20.82 -10.14 -3.70
C ALA A 417 -19.97 -9.01 -3.08
N GLY A 418 -18.70 -9.26 -2.80
CA GLY A 418 -17.79 -8.32 -2.16
C GLY A 418 -17.73 -8.43 -0.64
N GLU A 419 -18.41 -9.42 -0.04
CA GLU A 419 -18.41 -9.62 1.42
C GLU A 419 -17.16 -10.36 1.87
N MET A 420 -16.53 -9.87 2.94
CA MET A 420 -15.34 -10.43 3.59
C MET A 420 -15.70 -10.95 4.98
N PRO A 421 -15.46 -12.22 5.32
CA PRO A 421 -15.74 -12.74 6.67
C PRO A 421 -15.05 -11.95 7.80
N ALA A 422 -13.80 -11.55 7.63
CA ALA A 422 -13.10 -10.69 8.58
C ALA A 422 -13.76 -9.32 8.72
N GLY A 423 -14.22 -8.73 7.61
CA GLY A 423 -14.88 -7.42 7.60
C GLY A 423 -16.23 -7.43 8.31
N SER A 424 -17.00 -8.51 8.15
CA SER A 424 -18.27 -8.69 8.85
C SER A 424 -18.09 -8.78 10.37
N LEU A 425 -17.08 -9.53 10.85
CA LEU A 425 -16.72 -9.60 12.27
C LEU A 425 -16.32 -8.21 12.83
N ILE A 426 -15.49 -7.46 12.08
CA ILE A 426 -15.06 -6.13 12.49
C ILE A 426 -16.25 -5.16 12.57
N ALA A 427 -17.17 -5.20 11.59
CA ALA A 427 -18.35 -4.36 11.60
C ALA A 427 -19.29 -4.68 12.80
N ASP A 428 -19.40 -5.97 13.20
CA ASP A 428 -20.13 -6.37 14.40
C ASP A 428 -19.50 -5.80 15.66
N ALA A 429 -18.19 -5.86 15.77
CA ALA A 429 -17.45 -5.30 16.90
C ALA A 429 -17.62 -3.77 17.00
N GLN A 430 -17.57 -3.07 15.88
CA GLN A 430 -17.82 -1.62 15.83
C GLN A 430 -19.25 -1.27 16.25
N LEU A 431 -20.24 -2.06 15.82
CA LEU A 431 -21.62 -1.88 16.26
C LEU A 431 -21.76 -2.11 17.77
N MET A 432 -21.19 -3.21 18.31
CA MET A 432 -21.25 -3.49 19.75
C MET A 432 -20.69 -2.33 20.58
N ALA A 433 -19.55 -1.79 20.18
CA ALA A 433 -18.90 -0.71 20.91
C ALA A 433 -19.68 0.62 20.90
N THR A 434 -20.62 0.81 19.97
CA THR A 434 -21.35 2.07 19.78
C THR A 434 -22.86 1.93 19.90
N GLN A 435 -23.39 0.73 20.10
CA GLN A 435 -24.83 0.46 20.27
C GLN A 435 -25.41 1.06 21.57
N PRO A 436 -24.72 1.07 22.73
CA PRO A 436 -25.26 1.72 23.91
C PRO A 436 -25.58 3.20 23.66
N ALA A 437 -26.72 3.69 24.16
CA ALA A 437 -27.19 5.06 23.91
C ALA A 437 -26.16 6.13 24.28
N GLY A 438 -25.44 5.95 25.39
CA GLY A 438 -24.36 6.86 25.83
C GLY A 438 -23.09 6.81 24.98
N LEU A 439 -22.91 5.77 24.15
CA LEU A 439 -21.75 5.57 23.28
C LEU A 439 -22.05 5.81 21.79
N GLY A 440 -23.26 6.32 21.48
CA GLY A 440 -23.63 6.67 20.11
C GLY A 440 -25.03 6.20 19.72
N GLY A 441 -25.56 5.13 20.32
CA GLY A 441 -26.89 4.58 20.00
C GLY A 441 -26.98 4.04 18.56
N ALA A 442 -25.89 3.48 18.04
CA ALA A 442 -25.83 2.98 16.68
C ALA A 442 -26.75 1.77 16.47
N VAL A 443 -27.34 1.67 15.28
CA VAL A 443 -28.15 0.54 14.83
C VAL A 443 -27.50 -0.25 13.70
N ALA A 444 -26.44 0.29 13.12
CA ALA A 444 -25.66 -0.32 12.05
C ALA A 444 -24.21 0.19 12.08
N ALA A 445 -23.27 -0.61 11.57
CA ALA A 445 -21.90 -0.19 11.34
C ALA A 445 -21.43 -0.61 9.94
N PHE A 446 -20.54 0.20 9.37
CA PHE A 446 -19.96 0.00 8.05
C PHE A 446 -18.44 0.08 8.11
N MET A 447 -17.76 -0.91 7.54
CA MET A 447 -16.29 -0.99 7.48
C MET A 447 -15.80 -0.99 6.03
N ASN A 448 -14.81 -0.15 5.71
CA ASN A 448 -14.21 -0.15 4.37
C ASN A 448 -13.30 -1.37 4.14
N PRO A 449 -13.25 -1.91 2.92
CA PRO A 449 -12.45 -3.09 2.63
C PRO A 449 -10.95 -2.86 2.81
N GLY A 450 -10.44 -1.66 2.52
CA GLY A 450 -9.03 -1.30 2.71
C GLY A 450 -8.58 -1.29 4.16
N GLY A 451 -9.52 -1.09 5.09
CA GLY A 451 -9.28 -1.15 6.53
C GLY A 451 -9.18 -2.56 7.11
N VAL A 452 -9.47 -3.59 6.30
CA VAL A 452 -9.34 -5.02 6.67
C VAL A 452 -8.12 -5.59 5.99
N ARG A 453 -7.00 -5.69 6.70
CA ARG A 453 -5.71 -6.10 6.11
C ARG A 453 -5.57 -7.62 5.97
N ASN A 454 -4.74 -8.02 5.03
CA ASN A 454 -4.38 -9.42 4.77
C ASN A 454 -3.47 -9.94 5.91
N PRO A 455 -3.67 -11.17 6.41
CA PRO A 455 -4.53 -12.23 5.85
C PRO A 455 -5.97 -12.26 6.38
N GLY A 456 -6.41 -11.29 7.19
CA GLY A 456 -7.60 -11.39 8.02
C GLY A 456 -7.30 -12.25 9.26
N PHE A 457 -8.31 -12.93 9.80
CA PHE A 457 -8.14 -13.79 10.98
C PHE A 457 -7.99 -15.24 10.55
N THR A 458 -6.74 -15.71 10.46
CA THR A 458 -6.41 -17.07 9.98
C THR A 458 -5.41 -17.73 10.92
N GLY A 459 -5.59 -19.02 11.17
CA GLY A 459 -4.73 -19.82 12.02
C GLY A 459 -4.23 -21.09 11.34
N VAL A 460 -3.27 -21.75 11.95
CA VAL A 460 -2.68 -23.02 11.45
C VAL A 460 -3.56 -24.24 11.71
N SER A 461 -4.44 -24.15 12.71
CA SER A 461 -5.41 -25.21 13.07
C SER A 461 -6.62 -24.57 13.74
N TYR A 462 -7.76 -25.25 13.73
CA TYR A 462 -9.01 -24.74 14.30
C TYR A 462 -9.60 -25.74 15.32
N PRO A 463 -10.28 -25.27 16.39
CA PRO A 463 -10.48 -23.86 16.76
C PRO A 463 -9.15 -23.15 17.00
N TYR A 464 -9.06 -21.89 16.54
CA TYR A 464 -7.86 -21.06 16.65
C TYR A 464 -8.02 -19.97 17.70
N ALA A 465 -7.07 -19.88 18.61
CA ALA A 465 -7.01 -18.83 19.62
C ALA A 465 -6.43 -17.55 18.99
N LEU A 466 -7.32 -16.59 18.67
CA LEU A 466 -6.92 -15.28 18.16
C LEU A 466 -6.16 -14.49 19.22
N THR A 467 -5.07 -13.89 18.80
CA THR A 467 -4.22 -13.06 19.65
C THR A 467 -4.42 -11.56 19.32
N TYR A 468 -3.91 -10.71 20.22
CA TYR A 468 -3.81 -9.27 19.97
C TYR A 468 -3.00 -8.98 18.70
N GLY A 469 -1.92 -9.73 18.47
CA GLY A 469 -1.09 -9.60 17.27
C GLY A 469 -1.87 -9.87 15.98
N ASP A 470 -2.75 -10.88 15.98
CA ASP A 470 -3.62 -11.18 14.83
C ASP A 470 -4.61 -10.04 14.57
N ALA A 471 -5.24 -9.53 15.63
CA ALA A 471 -6.16 -8.40 15.53
C ALA A 471 -5.46 -7.15 15.01
N PHE A 472 -4.29 -6.83 15.54
CA PHE A 472 -3.51 -5.68 15.11
C PHE A 472 -3.01 -5.81 13.67
N THR A 473 -2.62 -7.02 13.24
CA THR A 473 -2.24 -7.28 11.85
C THR A 473 -3.40 -7.01 10.88
N THR A 474 -4.63 -7.32 11.31
CA THR A 474 -5.84 -7.13 10.48
C THR A 474 -6.38 -5.71 10.54
N GLN A 475 -6.24 -5.01 11.68
CA GLN A 475 -6.66 -3.61 11.90
C GLN A 475 -5.52 -2.76 12.48
N PRO A 476 -4.47 -2.42 11.72
CA PRO A 476 -3.27 -1.76 12.28
C PRO A 476 -3.38 -0.23 12.42
N PHE A 477 -4.48 0.40 11.99
CA PHE A 477 -4.54 1.86 11.84
C PHE A 477 -4.81 2.61 13.13
N GLY A 478 -5.49 1.98 14.11
CA GLY A 478 -5.91 2.61 15.36
C GLY A 478 -6.87 3.76 15.09
N ASN A 479 -7.85 3.55 14.20
CA ASN A 479 -8.89 4.53 13.93
C ASN A 479 -9.83 4.65 15.13
N SER A 480 -10.35 5.86 15.38
CA SER A 480 -11.46 6.04 16.31
C SER A 480 -12.78 5.71 15.62
N LEU A 481 -13.71 5.11 16.35
CA LEU A 481 -15.09 4.93 15.89
C LEU A 481 -15.83 6.27 15.92
N VAL A 482 -16.67 6.50 14.93
CA VAL A 482 -17.48 7.69 14.79
C VAL A 482 -18.92 7.29 14.51
N THR A 483 -19.84 7.68 15.39
CA THR A 483 -21.28 7.49 15.18
C THR A 483 -21.90 8.78 14.68
N MET A 484 -22.75 8.67 13.66
CA MET A 484 -23.45 9.80 13.06
C MET A 484 -24.87 9.41 12.65
N THR A 485 -25.69 10.42 12.41
CA THR A 485 -27.04 10.26 11.88
C THR A 485 -27.05 10.45 10.38
N LEU A 486 -27.55 9.45 9.65
CA LEU A 486 -27.80 9.51 8.21
C LEU A 486 -29.29 9.30 7.94
N THR A 487 -29.80 9.91 6.88
CA THR A 487 -31.15 9.62 6.37
C THR A 487 -31.16 8.31 5.57
N ALA A 488 -32.33 7.73 5.36
CA ALA A 488 -32.51 6.56 4.50
C ALA A 488 -31.97 6.79 3.07
N GLN A 489 -32.17 8.01 2.54
CA GLN A 489 -31.60 8.38 1.25
C GLN A 489 -30.06 8.37 1.30
N GLN A 490 -29.45 8.97 2.33
CA GLN A 490 -27.99 8.96 2.48
C GLN A 490 -27.43 7.54 2.68
N LEU A 491 -28.17 6.63 3.33
CA LEU A 491 -27.74 5.22 3.43
C LEU A 491 -27.69 4.54 2.06
N LYS A 492 -28.70 4.77 1.21
CA LYS A 492 -28.67 4.28 -0.17
C LYS A 492 -27.50 4.90 -0.93
N ASP A 493 -27.33 6.22 -0.86
CA ASP A 493 -26.27 6.95 -1.56
C ASP A 493 -24.87 6.50 -1.10
N LEU A 494 -24.69 6.20 0.19
CA LEU A 494 -23.46 5.62 0.75
C LEU A 494 -23.12 4.28 0.09
N LEU A 495 -24.14 3.39 -0.01
CA LEU A 495 -23.94 2.09 -0.65
C LEU A 495 -23.78 2.19 -2.17
N GLU A 496 -24.36 3.19 -2.83
CA GLU A 496 -24.11 3.47 -4.25
C GLU A 496 -22.68 3.99 -4.49
N GLN A 497 -22.11 4.74 -3.55
CA GLN A 497 -20.72 5.23 -3.65
C GLN A 497 -19.66 4.11 -3.60
N GLN A 498 -20.03 2.86 -3.35
CA GLN A 498 -19.13 1.71 -3.43
C GLN A 498 -18.67 1.40 -4.87
N PHE A 499 -19.37 1.92 -5.88
CA PHE A 499 -19.20 1.50 -7.27
C PHE A 499 -18.58 2.60 -8.12
N VAL A 500 -17.68 2.18 -9.01
CA VAL A 500 -17.00 3.07 -9.97
C VAL A 500 -18.02 3.93 -10.75
N GLY A 501 -17.73 5.22 -10.85
CA GLY A 501 -18.53 6.19 -11.58
C GLY A 501 -19.67 6.81 -10.79
N CYS A 502 -19.95 6.35 -9.55
CA CYS A 502 -20.95 7.00 -8.70
C CYS A 502 -20.30 8.08 -7.83
N ASN A 503 -20.77 9.32 -7.94
CA ASN A 503 -20.32 10.48 -7.15
C ASN A 503 -18.79 10.63 -7.08
N GLY A 504 -18.10 10.41 -8.20
CA GLY A 504 -16.65 10.55 -8.29
C GLY A 504 -15.85 9.32 -7.82
N GLN A 505 -16.49 8.21 -7.47
CA GLN A 505 -15.81 6.98 -7.07
C GLN A 505 -14.96 6.41 -8.22
N THR A 506 -13.69 6.18 -7.95
CA THR A 506 -12.71 5.70 -8.94
C THR A 506 -12.44 4.20 -8.87
N GLY A 507 -12.78 3.55 -7.75
CA GLY A 507 -12.58 2.12 -7.52
C GLY A 507 -13.81 1.47 -6.89
N GLN A 508 -14.01 0.16 -7.10
CA GLN A 508 -15.04 -0.58 -6.38
C GLN A 508 -14.56 -0.87 -4.95
N ARG A 509 -15.35 -0.45 -3.95
CA ARG A 509 -15.03 -0.58 -2.52
C ARG A 509 -16.27 -1.00 -1.74
N ILE A 510 -16.55 -2.31 -1.73
CA ILE A 510 -17.74 -2.85 -1.05
C ILE A 510 -17.59 -2.73 0.46
N LEU A 511 -18.45 -1.93 1.09
CA LEU A 511 -18.50 -1.76 2.53
C LEU A 511 -18.99 -3.04 3.20
N GLN A 512 -18.27 -3.49 4.21
CA GLN A 512 -18.68 -4.59 5.06
C GLN A 512 -19.69 -4.08 6.09
N VAL A 513 -20.73 -4.84 6.36
CA VAL A 513 -21.84 -4.38 7.17
C VAL A 513 -22.03 -5.22 8.43
N SER A 514 -22.48 -4.58 9.51
CA SER A 514 -22.76 -5.25 10.77
C SER A 514 -24.02 -6.11 10.73
N ASN A 515 -24.16 -6.97 11.71
CA ASN A 515 -25.35 -7.79 11.93
C ASN A 515 -26.61 -6.91 11.95
N GLY A 516 -27.67 -7.44 11.36
CA GLY A 516 -28.93 -6.73 11.17
C GLY A 516 -29.04 -6.01 9.83
N VAL A 517 -27.96 -5.56 9.22
CA VAL A 517 -27.97 -4.94 7.88
C VAL A 517 -27.92 -6.02 6.81
N LYS A 518 -28.81 -5.94 5.81
CA LYS A 518 -28.76 -6.76 4.59
C LYS A 518 -29.01 -5.88 3.37
N TYR A 519 -28.24 -6.06 2.30
CA TYR A 519 -28.49 -5.39 1.04
C TYR A 519 -28.19 -6.27 -0.18
N ALA A 520 -28.86 -5.95 -1.28
CA ALA A 520 -28.61 -6.56 -2.59
C ALA A 520 -28.26 -5.49 -3.61
N TRP A 521 -27.31 -5.81 -4.50
CA TRP A 521 -26.89 -4.93 -5.58
C TRP A 521 -26.82 -5.65 -6.93
N SER A 522 -27.14 -4.97 -8.03
CA SER A 522 -27.11 -5.50 -9.40
C SER A 522 -25.79 -5.18 -10.07
N ALA A 523 -25.15 -6.20 -10.65
CA ALA A 523 -23.92 -6.07 -11.41
C ALA A 523 -24.13 -5.31 -12.72
N SER A 524 -25.27 -5.50 -13.37
CA SER A 524 -25.59 -4.91 -14.69
C SER A 524 -26.16 -3.50 -14.61
N ALA A 525 -26.63 -3.04 -13.45
CA ALA A 525 -27.21 -1.72 -13.29
C ALA A 525 -26.16 -0.59 -13.48
N ALA A 526 -26.63 0.57 -13.90
CA ALA A 526 -25.78 1.77 -14.08
C ALA A 526 -25.17 2.25 -12.76
N PRO A 527 -24.06 2.99 -12.78
CA PRO A 527 -23.54 3.68 -11.59
C PRO A 527 -24.63 4.53 -10.91
N CYS A 528 -24.62 4.57 -9.57
CA CYS A 528 -25.63 5.22 -8.72
C CYS A 528 -27.07 4.65 -8.83
N ALA A 529 -27.21 3.46 -9.40
CA ALA A 529 -28.49 2.76 -9.50
C ALA A 529 -28.35 1.25 -9.22
N LYS A 530 -27.25 0.87 -8.52
CA LYS A 530 -26.90 -0.55 -8.29
C LYS A 530 -27.57 -1.16 -7.07
N ILE A 531 -27.94 -0.38 -6.07
CA ILE A 531 -28.58 -0.89 -4.85
C ILE A 531 -30.06 -1.17 -5.13
N VAL A 532 -30.41 -2.46 -5.09
CA VAL A 532 -31.76 -2.97 -5.34
C VAL A 532 -32.57 -3.02 -4.05
N ASP A 533 -32.03 -3.64 -3.01
CA ASP A 533 -32.71 -3.78 -1.72
C ASP A 533 -31.76 -3.43 -0.58
N LEU A 534 -32.30 -2.82 0.47
CA LEU A 534 -31.62 -2.56 1.74
C LEU A 534 -32.62 -2.75 2.88
N SER A 535 -32.26 -3.55 3.86
CA SER A 535 -33.07 -3.73 5.07
C SER A 535 -32.21 -3.70 6.33
N LEU A 536 -32.82 -3.28 7.44
CA LEU A 536 -32.24 -3.27 8.77
C LEU A 536 -33.14 -4.04 9.73
N THR A 537 -32.61 -5.11 10.32
CA THR A 537 -33.29 -5.81 11.43
C THR A 537 -32.72 -5.29 12.75
N PRO A 538 -33.52 -4.71 13.65
CA PRO A 538 -33.04 -4.36 14.97
C PRO A 538 -32.39 -5.59 15.64
N THR A 539 -31.16 -5.46 16.07
CA THR A 539 -30.36 -6.57 16.61
C THR A 539 -29.61 -6.08 17.84
N ASP A 540 -29.73 -6.79 18.94
CA ASP A 540 -28.88 -6.59 20.11
C ASP A 540 -27.58 -7.38 19.94
N VAL A 541 -26.47 -6.65 19.76
CA VAL A 541 -25.13 -7.22 19.64
C VAL A 541 -24.34 -7.15 20.95
N LEU A 542 -24.96 -6.62 22.03
CA LEU A 542 -24.35 -6.64 23.38
C LEU A 542 -24.47 -8.02 24.02
N VAL A 543 -25.36 -8.86 23.51
CA VAL A 543 -25.45 -10.28 23.87
C VAL A 543 -24.78 -11.12 22.80
N VAL A 544 -24.17 -12.22 23.22
CA VAL A 544 -23.42 -13.11 22.33
C VAL A 544 -23.97 -14.54 22.49
N PRO A 545 -24.43 -15.20 21.41
CA PRO A 545 -24.56 -14.68 20.03
C PRO A 545 -25.61 -13.54 19.91
N PRO A 546 -25.51 -12.67 18.87
CA PRO A 546 -26.43 -11.56 18.66
C PRO A 546 -27.89 -12.01 18.51
N VAL A 547 -28.84 -11.23 19.04
CA VAL A 547 -30.25 -11.55 19.03
C VAL A 547 -31.06 -10.47 18.30
N SER A 548 -31.94 -10.89 17.36
CA SER A 548 -32.91 -9.96 16.74
C SER A 548 -33.94 -9.50 17.74
N THR A 549 -34.11 -8.19 17.88
CA THR A 549 -35.06 -7.57 18.83
C THR A 549 -36.33 -7.01 18.14
N GLY A 550 -36.43 -7.15 16.82
CA GLY A 550 -37.56 -6.66 16.05
C GLY A 550 -37.65 -7.27 14.65
N VAL A 551 -38.64 -6.80 13.89
CA VAL A 551 -38.85 -7.18 12.49
C VAL A 551 -37.94 -6.36 11.58
N ALA A 552 -37.51 -6.95 10.47
CA ALA A 552 -36.72 -6.25 9.46
C ALA A 552 -37.51 -5.06 8.87
N GLU A 553 -36.87 -3.90 8.89
CA GLU A 553 -37.38 -2.70 8.23
C GLU A 553 -36.74 -2.60 6.84
N GLU A 554 -37.57 -2.50 5.82
CA GLU A 554 -37.12 -2.23 4.47
C GLU A 554 -36.86 -0.74 4.28
N ILE A 555 -35.63 -0.40 3.89
CA ILE A 555 -35.18 0.97 3.62
C ILE A 555 -35.20 1.26 2.11
N VAL A 556 -34.75 0.28 1.32
CA VAL A 556 -34.77 0.31 -0.15
C VAL A 556 -35.47 -0.96 -0.64
N ARG A 557 -36.37 -0.83 -1.60
CA ARG A 557 -37.04 -1.94 -2.28
C ARG A 557 -37.06 -1.66 -3.79
N ALA A 558 -36.57 -2.61 -4.59
CA ALA A 558 -36.48 -2.48 -6.04
C ALA A 558 -35.84 -1.14 -6.50
N GLY A 559 -34.79 -0.71 -5.80
CA GLY A 559 -34.05 0.53 -6.07
C GLY A 559 -34.68 1.81 -5.52
N LEU A 560 -35.89 1.76 -4.95
CA LEU A 560 -36.62 2.92 -4.41
C LEU A 560 -36.44 3.04 -2.90
N VAL A 561 -36.11 4.22 -2.41
CA VAL A 561 -36.04 4.51 -0.96
C VAL A 561 -37.48 4.73 -0.45
N LEU A 562 -37.91 3.91 0.52
CA LEU A 562 -39.31 3.92 0.98
C LEU A 562 -39.64 5.12 1.86
N ASN A 563 -38.70 5.58 2.67
CA ASN A 563 -38.86 6.74 3.56
C ASN A 563 -37.57 7.58 3.58
N PRO A 564 -37.35 8.43 2.56
CA PRO A 564 -36.05 9.10 2.34
C PRO A 564 -35.54 9.94 3.51
N THR A 565 -36.44 10.52 4.30
CA THR A 565 -36.11 11.42 5.41
C THR A 565 -35.98 10.71 6.77
N LYS A 566 -36.36 9.43 6.87
CA LYS A 566 -36.18 8.66 8.09
C LYS A 566 -34.68 8.56 8.42
N THR A 567 -34.33 8.72 9.69
CA THR A 567 -32.93 8.77 10.12
C THR A 567 -32.53 7.51 10.88
N PHE A 568 -31.23 7.17 10.75
CA PHE A 568 -30.60 6.04 11.39
C PHE A 568 -29.27 6.49 11.99
N ARG A 569 -28.95 6.00 13.19
CA ARG A 569 -27.64 6.18 13.81
C ARG A 569 -26.71 5.08 13.31
N VAL A 570 -25.60 5.45 12.66
CA VAL A 570 -24.66 4.50 12.08
C VAL A 570 -23.25 4.78 12.56
N THR A 571 -22.43 3.73 12.64
CA THR A 571 -21.01 3.82 12.98
C THR A 571 -20.13 3.52 11.78
N VAL A 572 -19.08 4.30 11.66
CA VAL A 572 -17.94 4.10 10.75
C VAL A 572 -16.64 4.42 11.50
N ASN A 573 -15.49 4.10 10.94
CA ASN A 573 -14.23 4.63 11.46
C ASN A 573 -14.04 6.11 11.06
N ASN A 574 -13.17 6.83 11.76
CA ASN A 574 -12.93 8.25 11.51
C ASN A 574 -12.37 8.53 10.10
N PHE A 575 -11.65 7.59 9.50
CA PHE A 575 -11.20 7.70 8.12
C PHE A 575 -12.40 7.80 7.15
N LEU A 576 -13.36 6.89 7.26
CA LEU A 576 -14.60 6.95 6.47
C LEU A 576 -15.43 8.20 6.81
N ALA A 577 -15.56 8.54 8.10
CA ALA A 577 -16.35 9.69 8.55
C ALA A 577 -15.87 11.01 7.92
N THR A 578 -14.61 11.09 7.54
CA THR A 578 -13.99 12.26 6.88
C THR A 578 -13.92 12.14 5.35
N GLY A 579 -14.69 11.22 4.75
CA GLY A 579 -14.80 11.06 3.30
C GLY A 579 -13.72 10.16 2.69
N GLY A 580 -12.98 9.42 3.52
CA GLY A 580 -11.97 8.46 3.07
C GLY A 580 -12.52 7.44 2.09
N ASP A 581 -11.66 6.88 1.24
CA ASP A 581 -12.02 5.96 0.16
C ASP A 581 -13.07 6.52 -0.83
N GLY A 582 -13.28 7.86 -0.84
CA GLY A 582 -14.25 8.53 -1.71
C GLY A 582 -15.70 8.49 -1.18
N PHE A 583 -15.94 8.07 0.07
CA PHE A 583 -17.28 8.03 0.68
C PHE A 583 -17.74 9.41 1.18
N THR A 584 -17.86 10.37 0.27
CA THR A 584 -18.18 11.77 0.59
C THR A 584 -19.59 11.99 1.14
N VAL A 585 -20.52 11.04 0.97
CA VAL A 585 -21.85 11.06 1.61
C VAL A 585 -21.74 11.19 3.12
N LEU A 586 -20.74 10.58 3.74
CA LEU A 586 -20.52 10.62 5.19
C LEU A 586 -20.20 12.01 5.73
N LEU A 587 -19.68 12.93 4.89
CA LEU A 587 -19.48 14.34 5.26
C LEU A 587 -20.80 15.07 5.58
N GLY A 588 -21.93 14.57 5.06
CA GLY A 588 -23.29 15.07 5.35
C GLY A 588 -23.92 14.49 6.61
N GLY A 589 -23.20 13.64 7.37
CA GLY A 589 -23.69 13.06 8.61
C GLY A 589 -23.87 14.12 9.72
N THR A 590 -24.92 13.99 10.53
CA THR A 590 -25.21 14.91 11.63
C THR A 590 -25.14 14.21 12.98
N GLY A 591 -25.12 14.97 14.09
CA GLY A 591 -25.04 14.41 15.44
C GLY A 591 -23.81 13.53 15.64
N VAL A 592 -22.67 13.95 15.13
CA VAL A 592 -21.39 13.22 15.14
C VAL A 592 -20.91 13.04 16.58
N GLN A 593 -20.57 11.80 16.94
CA GLN A 593 -20.02 11.43 18.24
C GLN A 593 -18.81 10.52 18.07
N GLY A 594 -17.67 10.85 18.67
CA GLY A 594 -16.47 10.02 18.75
C GLY A 594 -16.64 8.87 19.75
N GLY A 595 -16.02 7.74 19.47
CA GLY A 595 -16.04 6.52 20.28
C GLY A 595 -14.65 5.94 20.56
N ALA A 596 -14.63 4.67 20.95
CA ALA A 596 -13.41 3.90 21.20
C ALA A 596 -12.54 3.75 19.94
N GLN A 597 -11.33 3.27 20.09
CA GLN A 597 -10.53 2.82 18.95
C GLN A 597 -11.12 1.52 18.36
N ASP A 598 -11.00 1.36 17.06
CA ASP A 598 -11.54 0.20 16.33
C ASP A 598 -10.91 -1.13 16.78
N ILE A 599 -9.62 -1.11 17.08
CA ILE A 599 -8.91 -2.28 17.63
C ILE A 599 -9.42 -2.64 19.04
N ASP A 600 -9.68 -1.66 19.90
CA ASP A 600 -10.22 -1.91 21.25
C ASP A 600 -11.65 -2.47 21.18
N ALA A 601 -12.46 -1.98 20.25
CA ALA A 601 -13.80 -2.51 19.98
C ALA A 601 -13.75 -3.99 19.57
N LEU A 602 -12.83 -4.36 18.67
CA LEU A 602 -12.63 -5.74 18.23
C LEU A 602 -12.20 -6.65 19.38
N ILE A 603 -11.24 -6.20 20.18
CA ILE A 603 -10.77 -6.95 21.35
C ILE A 603 -11.90 -7.16 22.36
N ALA A 604 -12.68 -6.10 22.64
CA ALA A 604 -13.81 -6.18 23.57
C ALA A 604 -14.86 -7.18 23.07
N TYR A 605 -15.23 -7.12 21.78
CA TYR A 605 -16.22 -8.02 21.18
C TYR A 605 -15.80 -9.49 21.28
N LEU A 606 -14.56 -9.79 20.91
CA LEU A 606 -14.03 -11.15 20.98
C LEU A 606 -13.85 -11.63 22.42
N SER A 607 -13.28 -10.81 23.30
CA SER A 607 -12.98 -11.18 24.68
C SER A 607 -14.22 -11.35 25.55
N SER A 608 -15.28 -10.59 25.30
CA SER A 608 -16.53 -10.65 26.08
C SER A 608 -17.42 -11.81 25.66
N GLY A 609 -17.38 -12.25 24.40
CA GLY A 609 -18.32 -13.19 23.87
C GLY A 609 -17.76 -14.45 23.23
N TYR A 610 -16.61 -14.36 22.62
CA TYR A 610 -16.05 -15.43 21.78
C TYR A 610 -14.67 -15.92 22.25
N LYS A 611 -14.51 -16.09 23.56
CA LYS A 611 -13.28 -16.61 24.15
C LYS A 611 -13.52 -17.95 24.82
N ALA A 612 -12.82 -18.99 24.37
CA ALA A 612 -12.91 -20.32 24.96
C ALA A 612 -12.58 -20.28 26.48
N PRO A 613 -13.24 -21.11 27.32
CA PRO A 613 -14.08 -22.24 26.93
C PRO A 613 -15.56 -21.89 26.66
N ALA A 614 -15.97 -20.61 26.78
CA ALA A 614 -17.38 -20.25 26.71
C ALA A 614 -17.97 -20.42 25.31
N LEU A 615 -17.43 -19.75 24.29
CA LEU A 615 -17.89 -19.81 22.91
C LEU A 615 -16.71 -19.50 21.96
N ALA A 616 -16.78 -20.02 20.73
CA ALA A 616 -15.93 -19.61 19.62
C ALA A 616 -16.78 -18.91 18.56
N TYR A 617 -16.24 -17.90 17.89
CA TYR A 617 -16.93 -17.26 16.77
C TYR A 617 -16.98 -18.23 15.59
N ASP A 618 -18.20 -18.58 15.19
CA ASP A 618 -18.47 -19.47 14.07
C ASP A 618 -19.24 -18.70 12.99
N PRO A 619 -18.67 -18.41 11.80
CA PRO A 619 -19.39 -17.72 10.74
C PRO A 619 -20.60 -18.49 10.21
N ALA A 620 -20.73 -19.81 10.51
CA ALA A 620 -21.88 -20.63 10.19
C ALA A 620 -23.03 -20.47 11.22
N ASP A 621 -22.80 -19.80 12.35
CA ASP A 621 -23.86 -19.55 13.34
C ASP A 621 -25.00 -18.71 12.71
N PRO A 622 -26.25 -19.22 12.67
CA PRO A 622 -27.38 -18.48 12.11
C PRO A 622 -27.64 -17.11 12.77
N ALA A 623 -27.21 -16.93 14.01
CA ALA A 623 -27.34 -15.66 14.73
C ALA A 623 -26.49 -14.54 14.09
N LEU A 624 -25.40 -14.88 13.41
CA LEU A 624 -24.55 -13.92 12.69
C LEU A 624 -25.12 -13.47 11.35
N LYS A 625 -26.14 -14.18 10.83
CA LYS A 625 -26.89 -13.83 9.61
C LYS A 625 -26.03 -13.63 8.35
N LEU A 626 -24.92 -14.35 8.25
CA LEU A 626 -24.09 -14.34 7.04
C LEU A 626 -24.68 -15.25 5.94
N PRO A 627 -24.54 -14.94 4.64
CA PRO A 627 -24.03 -13.67 4.11
C PRO A 627 -25.05 -12.53 4.22
N ARG A 628 -24.55 -11.30 4.28
CA ARG A 628 -25.34 -10.06 4.42
C ARG A 628 -25.44 -9.27 3.12
N ILE A 629 -24.55 -9.54 2.20
CA ILE A 629 -24.43 -8.86 0.91
C ILE A 629 -24.78 -9.84 -0.20
N THR A 630 -25.70 -9.46 -1.08
CA THR A 630 -26.10 -10.27 -2.23
C THR A 630 -25.80 -9.53 -3.53
N ARG A 631 -25.12 -10.20 -4.47
CA ARG A 631 -24.94 -9.73 -5.83
C ARG A 631 -25.99 -10.36 -6.73
N LEU A 632 -26.75 -9.50 -7.41
CA LEU A 632 -27.69 -9.88 -8.47
C LEU A 632 -27.02 -9.73 -9.85
N PRO A 633 -27.55 -10.38 -10.88
CA PRO A 633 -27.06 -10.26 -12.26
C PRO A 633 -26.96 -8.86 -12.78
#